data_8090706bad0ea3f4167a64087aa0b95a
#
_entry.id   8090706bad0ea3f4167a64087aa0b95a
#
_cell.length_a   1.000
_cell.length_b   1.000
_cell.length_c   1.000
_cell.angle_alpha   90.00
_cell.angle_beta   90.00
_cell.angle_gamma   90.00
#
_symmetry.space_group_name_H-M   'P 1'
#
loop_
_entity.id
_entity.type
_entity.pdbx_description
1 polymer ?
#
loop_
_entity_poly.entity_id
_entity_poly.type
_entity_poly.pdbx_seq_one_letter_code
_entity_poly.pdbx_strand_id
1 'polypeptide(L)'
;MAQRFLEIMDTTLRDGEQTSGVSFSAAEKLTLSKLLLEELNIDRIEVASARVSKGEFEAVKEITTWAAEKGYLERVEILSFVDNGISLGWMLEAGAKVQNLLTKGSINHLEHQLKQTPEEHFGVVGKAIENAAKHGIKTNIYLEDWSNGMRNSSDYVIHYIDFLVTQKIERILLPDTLGVLTPQEVESYLTILIDRYPATRFDFHGHNDYDLSVANAFEAIKKNINGIHLTVNGMGERAGNAPLASVVAVVNDFLPEVKININEDALFKVSKLVATLTGFPIPANKPIVGGNVFTQTAGIHADGDHKKNLYFNNLLPERFGRKRKYALGKTSGKANIQKNLQELGISINDQELKQVTQRIIALGDKKEKVTAEDLPFIISDVLGSVIQPKVIIRSYVLTHSKGLRPTTAIAISINGKSYEENASGDGQYDAFWNALQKIYSTQPNTLPDLVDYAVRIPPGSSSDALCETSITWKNEGAEFITRGLDSDQTVSAIKATEKMLNIIAN
;
A
#
# COMPACT_ATOMS: atom_id res chain seq x y z
N MET A 1 15.96 16.94 -25.31
CA MET A 1 15.61 15.65 -25.96
C MET A 1 14.11 15.50 -25.89
N ALA A 2 13.47 14.88 -26.91
CA ALA A 2 12.04 14.59 -26.83
C ALA A 2 11.83 13.54 -25.72
N GLN A 3 10.90 13.79 -24.80
CA GLN A 3 10.54 12.83 -23.76
C GLN A 3 9.81 11.64 -24.42
N ARG A 4 10.23 10.41 -24.07
CA ARG A 4 9.48 9.21 -24.44
C ARG A 4 8.45 8.88 -23.38
N PHE A 5 7.31 8.32 -23.77
CA PHE A 5 6.28 7.87 -22.89
C PHE A 5 6.50 6.41 -22.47
N LEU A 6 6.38 6.12 -21.18
CA LEU A 6 6.39 4.76 -20.62
C LEU A 6 5.00 4.44 -20.08
N GLU A 7 4.42 3.34 -20.52
CA GLU A 7 3.14 2.85 -19.99
C GLU A 7 3.36 2.05 -18.69
N ILE A 8 2.52 2.32 -17.70
CA ILE A 8 2.49 1.54 -16.46
C ILE A 8 1.24 0.67 -16.46
N MET A 9 1.43 -0.64 -16.30
CA MET A 9 0.34 -1.59 -16.02
C MET A 9 0.36 -1.97 -14.55
N ASP A 10 -0.76 -1.80 -13.86
CA ASP A 10 -0.94 -2.34 -12.52
C ASP A 10 -1.56 -3.73 -12.58
N THR A 11 -0.94 -4.70 -11.93
CA THR A 11 -1.44 -6.07 -11.83
C THR A 11 -1.79 -6.49 -10.39
N THR A 12 -2.10 -5.52 -9.53
CA THR A 12 -2.49 -5.76 -8.13
C THR A 12 -3.72 -6.67 -8.02
N LEU A 13 -4.70 -6.49 -8.92
CA LEU A 13 -5.96 -7.24 -8.91
C LEU A 13 -5.86 -8.65 -9.49
N ARG A 14 -4.75 -8.98 -10.16
CA ARG A 14 -4.49 -10.31 -10.68
C ARG A 14 -3.31 -10.97 -9.95
N ASP A 15 -2.07 -10.49 -10.17
CA ASP A 15 -0.87 -11.04 -9.55
C ASP A 15 -0.78 -10.69 -8.07
N GLY A 16 -1.15 -9.46 -7.70
CA GLY A 16 -1.22 -9.05 -6.32
C GLY A 16 -2.18 -9.91 -5.48
N GLU A 17 -3.28 -10.38 -6.06
CA GLU A 17 -4.21 -11.30 -5.40
C GLU A 17 -3.63 -12.71 -5.19
N GLN A 18 -2.54 -13.07 -5.87
CA GLN A 18 -1.82 -14.32 -5.63
C GLN A 18 -0.96 -14.28 -4.35
N THR A 19 -0.92 -13.16 -3.64
CA THR A 19 -0.34 -13.09 -2.30
C THR A 19 -1.10 -14.04 -1.37
N SER A 20 -0.38 -14.90 -0.65
CA SER A 20 -1.01 -15.89 0.24
C SER A 20 -1.92 -15.21 1.26
N GLY A 21 -3.18 -15.65 1.32
CA GLY A 21 -4.20 -15.12 2.24
C GLY A 21 -4.92 -13.86 1.75
N VAL A 22 -4.66 -13.40 0.54
CA VAL A 22 -5.36 -12.26 -0.07
C VAL A 22 -6.44 -12.75 -1.03
N SER A 23 -7.59 -12.11 -0.98
CA SER A 23 -8.68 -12.26 -1.95
C SER A 23 -9.50 -10.97 -1.97
N PHE A 24 -9.92 -10.54 -3.15
CA PHE A 24 -10.79 -9.38 -3.32
C PHE A 24 -12.20 -9.80 -3.71
N SER A 25 -13.20 -9.17 -3.13
CA SER A 25 -14.58 -9.26 -3.60
C SER A 25 -14.74 -8.48 -4.91
N ALA A 26 -15.82 -8.75 -5.67
CA ALA A 26 -16.12 -8.02 -6.91
C ALA A 26 -16.24 -6.51 -6.68
N ALA A 27 -16.88 -6.08 -5.60
CA ALA A 27 -17.02 -4.67 -5.24
C ALA A 27 -15.69 -3.99 -4.91
N GLU A 28 -14.75 -4.72 -4.24
CA GLU A 28 -13.41 -4.22 -3.96
C GLU A 28 -12.58 -4.10 -5.23
N LYS A 29 -12.61 -5.10 -6.14
CA LYS A 29 -11.96 -5.03 -7.45
C LYS A 29 -12.46 -3.85 -8.28
N LEU A 30 -13.77 -3.62 -8.33
CA LEU A 30 -14.34 -2.46 -9.03
C LEU A 30 -13.88 -1.15 -8.38
N THR A 31 -13.89 -1.05 -7.06
CA THR A 31 -13.45 0.15 -6.33
C THR A 31 -11.98 0.45 -6.60
N LEU A 32 -11.11 -0.56 -6.52
CA LEU A 32 -9.68 -0.41 -6.81
C LEU A 32 -9.44 -0.07 -8.28
N SER A 33 -10.16 -0.69 -9.22
CA SER A 33 -10.06 -0.37 -10.66
C SER A 33 -10.36 1.12 -10.93
N LYS A 34 -11.39 1.67 -10.27
CA LYS A 34 -11.72 3.10 -10.35
C LYS A 34 -10.60 3.97 -9.82
N LEU A 35 -10.07 3.67 -8.65
CA LEU A 35 -8.98 4.44 -8.04
C LEU A 35 -7.69 4.38 -8.86
N LEU A 36 -7.34 3.20 -9.38
CA LEU A 36 -6.17 3.01 -10.23
C LEU A 36 -6.27 3.82 -11.52
N LEU A 37 -7.42 3.78 -12.20
CA LEU A 37 -7.60 4.43 -13.50
C LEU A 37 -7.95 5.92 -13.40
N GLU A 38 -8.78 6.35 -12.44
CA GLU A 38 -9.27 7.73 -12.34
C GLU A 38 -8.44 8.63 -11.42
N GLU A 39 -7.98 8.12 -10.25
CA GLU A 39 -7.24 8.95 -9.29
C GLU A 39 -5.73 8.81 -9.45
N LEU A 40 -5.22 7.60 -9.59
CA LEU A 40 -3.79 7.33 -9.75
C LEU A 40 -3.33 7.50 -11.20
N ASN A 41 -4.27 7.45 -12.16
CA ASN A 41 -4.05 7.60 -13.59
C ASN A 41 -3.11 6.55 -14.20
N ILE A 42 -3.22 5.29 -13.73
CA ILE A 42 -2.52 4.12 -14.29
C ILE A 42 -2.94 3.94 -15.76
N ASP A 43 -2.02 3.63 -16.65
CA ASP A 43 -2.31 3.50 -18.08
C ASP A 43 -3.13 2.23 -18.40
N ARG A 44 -2.82 1.10 -17.75
CA ARG A 44 -3.50 -0.20 -17.93
C ARG A 44 -3.58 -0.96 -16.61
N ILE A 45 -4.63 -1.76 -16.45
CA ILE A 45 -4.80 -2.64 -15.28
C ILE A 45 -5.08 -4.07 -15.71
N GLU A 46 -4.43 -5.04 -15.08
CA GLU A 46 -4.74 -6.46 -15.23
C GLU A 46 -5.56 -6.91 -14.02
N VAL A 47 -6.82 -7.29 -14.24
CA VAL A 47 -7.81 -7.37 -13.16
C VAL A 47 -8.16 -8.79 -12.71
N ALA A 48 -7.88 -9.79 -13.53
CA ALA A 48 -8.23 -11.18 -13.24
C ALA A 48 -7.50 -12.17 -14.15
N SER A 49 -7.53 -13.45 -13.74
CA SER A 49 -7.26 -14.59 -14.63
C SER A 49 -8.59 -15.19 -15.09
N ALA A 50 -8.69 -15.49 -16.38
CA ALA A 50 -9.88 -16.10 -16.94
C ALA A 50 -10.17 -17.48 -16.31
N ARG A 51 -11.45 -17.84 -16.10
CA ARG A 51 -11.92 -19.15 -15.67
C ARG A 51 -11.55 -19.57 -14.24
N VAL A 52 -11.08 -18.67 -13.40
CA VAL A 52 -10.71 -19.05 -12.01
C VAL A 52 -11.94 -19.34 -11.17
N SER A 53 -12.94 -18.44 -11.17
CA SER A 53 -14.16 -18.61 -10.37
C SER A 53 -15.34 -17.81 -10.94
N LYS A 54 -16.54 -18.08 -10.39
CA LYS A 54 -17.73 -17.31 -10.70
C LYS A 54 -17.60 -15.87 -10.18
N GLY A 55 -16.99 -15.67 -9.00
CA GLY A 55 -16.75 -14.34 -8.44
C GLY A 55 -15.82 -13.49 -9.31
N GLU A 56 -14.78 -14.12 -9.89
CA GLU A 56 -13.91 -13.44 -10.87
C GLU A 56 -14.68 -13.01 -12.11
N PHE A 57 -15.57 -13.87 -12.61
CA PHE A 57 -16.42 -13.51 -13.76
C PHE A 57 -17.32 -12.31 -13.47
N GLU A 58 -17.97 -12.31 -12.32
CA GLU A 58 -18.84 -11.21 -11.89
C GLU A 58 -18.04 -9.91 -11.73
N ALA A 59 -16.86 -9.98 -11.08
CA ALA A 59 -15.96 -8.85 -10.93
C ALA A 59 -15.52 -8.26 -12.28
N VAL A 60 -15.07 -9.09 -13.21
CA VAL A 60 -14.66 -8.64 -14.54
C VAL A 60 -15.82 -8.00 -15.27
N LYS A 61 -17.02 -8.61 -15.23
CA LYS A 61 -18.22 -8.08 -15.88
C LYS A 61 -18.62 -6.70 -15.34
N GLU A 62 -18.54 -6.49 -14.01
CA GLU A 62 -18.81 -5.19 -13.41
C GLU A 62 -17.77 -4.15 -13.83
N ILE A 63 -16.47 -4.52 -13.82
CA ILE A 63 -15.36 -3.64 -14.21
C ILE A 63 -15.47 -3.25 -15.68
N THR A 64 -15.69 -4.23 -16.59
CA THR A 64 -15.78 -3.95 -18.03
C THR A 64 -17.01 -3.12 -18.39
N THR A 65 -18.15 -3.33 -17.72
CA THR A 65 -19.36 -2.53 -17.87
C THR A 65 -19.06 -1.08 -17.50
N TRP A 66 -18.52 -0.82 -16.32
CA TRP A 66 -18.13 0.51 -15.89
C TRP A 66 -17.06 1.13 -16.81
N ALA A 67 -16.03 0.35 -17.17
CA ALA A 67 -14.95 0.82 -18.03
C ALA A 67 -15.44 1.22 -19.43
N ALA A 68 -16.45 0.51 -19.98
CA ALA A 68 -17.06 0.85 -21.24
C ALA A 68 -17.78 2.21 -21.18
N GLU A 69 -18.53 2.48 -20.10
CA GLU A 69 -19.19 3.76 -19.88
C GLU A 69 -18.22 4.94 -19.77
N LYS A 70 -17.02 4.68 -19.23
CA LYS A 70 -15.98 5.69 -19.01
C LYS A 70 -14.95 5.80 -20.15
N GLY A 71 -15.01 4.94 -21.15
CA GLY A 71 -14.01 4.89 -22.23
C GLY A 71 -12.68 4.24 -21.83
N TYR A 72 -12.66 3.45 -20.77
CA TYR A 72 -11.45 2.77 -20.26
C TYR A 72 -11.35 1.30 -20.65
N LEU A 73 -12.30 0.78 -21.45
CA LEU A 73 -12.39 -0.67 -21.69
C LEU A 73 -11.13 -1.29 -22.28
N GLU A 74 -10.39 -0.56 -23.12
CA GLU A 74 -9.12 -1.00 -23.71
C GLU A 74 -7.93 -0.90 -22.74
N ARG A 75 -8.13 -0.33 -21.55
CA ARG A 75 -7.14 -0.26 -20.46
C ARG A 75 -7.33 -1.38 -19.44
N VAL A 76 -8.37 -2.19 -19.58
CA VAL A 76 -8.67 -3.34 -18.71
C VAL A 76 -8.26 -4.62 -19.41
N GLU A 77 -7.29 -5.32 -18.83
CA GLU A 77 -6.66 -6.52 -19.39
C GLU A 77 -6.97 -7.75 -18.53
N ILE A 78 -7.08 -8.90 -19.18
CA ILE A 78 -7.39 -10.19 -18.54
C ILE A 78 -6.32 -11.20 -18.91
N LEU A 79 -5.73 -11.88 -17.91
CA LEU A 79 -4.86 -13.02 -18.15
C LEU A 79 -5.68 -14.20 -18.71
N SER A 80 -5.29 -14.72 -19.85
CA SER A 80 -5.97 -15.82 -20.53
C SER A 80 -5.00 -16.97 -20.85
N PHE A 81 -5.55 -18.12 -21.21
CA PHE A 81 -4.78 -19.33 -21.43
C PHE A 81 -4.98 -19.87 -22.84
N VAL A 82 -3.98 -20.63 -23.32
CA VAL A 82 -4.07 -21.40 -24.58
C VAL A 82 -4.87 -22.67 -24.31
N ASP A 83 -6.19 -22.59 -24.41
CA ASP A 83 -7.15 -23.61 -23.92
C ASP A 83 -8.29 -23.89 -24.90
N ASN A 84 -7.99 -23.90 -26.19
CA ASN A 84 -8.98 -24.10 -27.27
C ASN A 84 -10.14 -23.10 -27.26
N GLY A 85 -9.90 -21.87 -26.78
CA GLY A 85 -10.87 -20.77 -26.82
C GLY A 85 -11.84 -20.70 -25.64
N ILE A 86 -11.66 -21.52 -24.60
CA ILE A 86 -12.56 -21.50 -23.43
C ILE A 86 -12.34 -20.17 -22.67
N SER A 87 -11.10 -19.75 -22.44
CA SER A 87 -10.79 -18.44 -21.84
C SER A 87 -11.34 -17.30 -22.71
N LEU A 88 -11.23 -17.40 -24.02
CA LEU A 88 -11.78 -16.40 -24.94
C LEU A 88 -13.30 -16.28 -24.80
N GLY A 89 -14.02 -17.41 -24.80
CA GLY A 89 -15.48 -17.42 -24.59
C GLY A 89 -15.89 -16.74 -23.28
N TRP A 90 -15.19 -17.07 -22.19
CA TRP A 90 -15.39 -16.47 -20.88
C TRP A 90 -15.18 -14.93 -20.91
N MET A 91 -14.13 -14.47 -21.58
CA MET A 91 -13.81 -13.05 -21.73
C MET A 91 -14.87 -12.30 -22.55
N LEU A 92 -15.34 -12.89 -23.62
CA LEU A 92 -16.38 -12.31 -24.48
C LEU A 92 -17.69 -12.12 -23.70
N GLU A 93 -18.09 -13.11 -22.91
CA GLU A 93 -19.28 -13.03 -22.05
C GLU A 93 -19.14 -11.97 -20.95
N ALA A 94 -17.92 -11.80 -20.42
CA ALA A 94 -17.59 -10.77 -19.43
C ALA A 94 -17.38 -9.37 -20.05
N GLY A 95 -17.45 -9.21 -21.38
CA GLY A 95 -17.33 -7.92 -22.07
C GLY A 95 -15.90 -7.39 -22.23
N ALA A 96 -14.87 -8.18 -21.96
CA ALA A 96 -13.47 -7.79 -22.10
C ALA A 96 -13.05 -7.55 -23.56
N LYS A 97 -12.00 -6.73 -23.77
CA LYS A 97 -11.47 -6.37 -25.10
C LYS A 97 -9.98 -6.62 -25.25
N VAL A 98 -9.25 -6.86 -24.17
CA VAL A 98 -7.81 -7.09 -24.20
C VAL A 98 -7.47 -8.32 -23.38
N GLN A 99 -6.74 -9.26 -23.97
CA GLN A 99 -6.20 -10.43 -23.29
C GLN A 99 -4.70 -10.36 -23.17
N ASN A 100 -4.19 -10.86 -22.06
CA ASN A 100 -2.79 -11.20 -21.84
C ASN A 100 -2.68 -12.73 -21.93
N LEU A 101 -2.34 -13.25 -23.10
CA LEU A 101 -2.30 -14.70 -23.36
C LEU A 101 -1.02 -15.29 -22.76
N LEU A 102 -1.17 -16.17 -21.78
CA LEU A 102 -0.05 -16.85 -21.12
C LEU A 102 0.48 -17.96 -21.99
N THR A 103 1.75 -17.84 -22.38
CA THR A 103 2.48 -18.82 -23.18
C THR A 103 3.82 -19.15 -22.53
N LYS A 104 4.63 -20.04 -23.09
CA LYS A 104 5.88 -20.49 -22.47
C LYS A 104 7.10 -19.82 -23.12
N GLY A 105 7.87 -19.12 -22.27
CA GLY A 105 9.09 -18.40 -22.65
C GLY A 105 10.39 -19.20 -22.46
N SER A 106 10.34 -20.47 -22.02
CA SER A 106 11.50 -21.32 -21.88
C SER A 106 11.23 -22.73 -22.43
N ILE A 107 12.30 -23.38 -22.95
CA ILE A 107 12.20 -24.76 -23.40
C ILE A 107 11.88 -25.71 -22.23
N ASN A 108 12.37 -25.41 -21.04
CA ASN A 108 12.11 -26.20 -19.85
C ASN A 108 10.62 -26.30 -19.52
N HIS A 109 9.89 -25.17 -19.54
CA HIS A 109 8.43 -25.16 -19.33
C HIS A 109 7.68 -25.82 -20.50
N LEU A 110 8.18 -25.64 -21.73
CA LEU A 110 7.55 -26.23 -22.90
C LEU A 110 7.61 -27.77 -22.85
N GLU A 111 8.78 -28.35 -22.61
CA GLU A 111 8.99 -29.79 -22.62
C GLU A 111 8.41 -30.49 -21.38
N HIS A 112 8.60 -29.90 -20.20
CA HIS A 112 8.25 -30.59 -18.96
C HIS A 112 6.83 -30.31 -18.47
N GLN A 113 6.28 -29.13 -18.76
CA GLN A 113 4.91 -28.77 -18.37
C GLN A 113 3.90 -29.04 -19.48
N LEU A 114 4.15 -28.55 -20.71
CA LEU A 114 3.22 -28.73 -21.82
C LEU A 114 3.46 -30.04 -22.60
N LYS A 115 4.68 -30.61 -22.59
CA LYS A 115 5.09 -31.77 -23.34
C LYS A 115 4.87 -31.58 -24.85
N GLN A 116 5.25 -30.42 -25.36
CA GLN A 116 5.09 -30.00 -26.74
C GLN A 116 6.45 -29.67 -27.37
N THR A 117 6.53 -29.81 -28.71
CA THR A 117 7.62 -29.21 -29.47
C THR A 117 7.40 -27.70 -29.67
N PRO A 118 8.45 -26.93 -30.04
CA PRO A 118 8.28 -25.53 -30.38
C PRO A 118 7.23 -25.31 -31.49
N GLU A 119 7.23 -26.11 -32.53
CA GLU A 119 6.30 -25.99 -33.68
C GLU A 119 4.85 -26.27 -33.29
N GLU A 120 4.62 -27.26 -32.41
CA GLU A 120 3.30 -27.56 -31.87
C GLU A 120 2.81 -26.38 -31.04
N HIS A 121 3.66 -25.82 -30.15
CA HIS A 121 3.35 -24.67 -29.32
C HIS A 121 3.03 -23.43 -30.16
N PHE A 122 3.86 -23.10 -31.14
CA PHE A 122 3.62 -21.99 -32.06
C PHE A 122 2.31 -22.15 -32.83
N GLY A 123 2.00 -23.35 -33.26
CA GLY A 123 0.76 -23.66 -33.95
C GLY A 123 -0.49 -23.44 -33.13
N VAL A 124 -0.50 -23.85 -31.84
CA VAL A 124 -1.66 -23.65 -30.96
C VAL A 124 -1.79 -22.20 -30.52
N VAL A 125 -0.68 -21.49 -30.26
CA VAL A 125 -0.66 -20.06 -29.93
C VAL A 125 -1.16 -19.23 -31.11
N GLY A 126 -0.67 -19.50 -32.34
CA GLY A 126 -1.12 -18.81 -33.55
C GLY A 126 -2.62 -18.93 -33.78
N LYS A 127 -3.19 -20.13 -33.57
CA LYS A 127 -4.65 -20.34 -33.64
C LYS A 127 -5.41 -19.56 -32.56
N ALA A 128 -4.87 -19.48 -31.34
CA ALA A 128 -5.49 -18.71 -30.27
C ALA A 128 -5.49 -17.19 -30.57
N ILE A 129 -4.39 -16.65 -31.10
CA ILE A 129 -4.29 -15.26 -31.56
C ILE A 129 -5.28 -14.96 -32.68
N GLU A 130 -5.32 -15.82 -33.72
CA GLU A 130 -6.23 -15.67 -34.86
C GLU A 130 -7.70 -15.69 -34.40
N ASN A 131 -8.04 -16.61 -33.50
CA ASN A 131 -9.41 -16.72 -32.95
C ASN A 131 -9.78 -15.46 -32.16
N ALA A 132 -8.91 -14.95 -31.31
CA ALA A 132 -9.12 -13.71 -30.57
C ALA A 132 -9.33 -12.52 -31.52
N ALA A 133 -8.50 -12.39 -32.55
CA ALA A 133 -8.59 -11.33 -33.54
C ALA A 133 -9.92 -11.37 -34.34
N LYS A 134 -10.46 -12.56 -34.67
CA LYS A 134 -11.78 -12.73 -35.31
C LYS A 134 -12.92 -12.20 -34.46
N HIS A 135 -12.77 -12.20 -33.13
CA HIS A 135 -13.77 -11.70 -32.18
C HIS A 135 -13.47 -10.26 -31.71
N GLY A 136 -12.50 -9.57 -32.32
CA GLY A 136 -12.16 -8.19 -31.99
C GLY A 136 -11.47 -8.02 -30.64
N ILE A 137 -10.82 -9.07 -30.12
CA ILE A 137 -10.01 -9.04 -28.91
C ILE A 137 -8.56 -8.71 -29.29
N LYS A 138 -7.99 -7.69 -28.64
CA LYS A 138 -6.57 -7.37 -28.70
C LYS A 138 -5.76 -8.38 -27.87
N THR A 139 -4.59 -8.79 -28.37
CA THR A 139 -3.80 -9.82 -27.72
C THR A 139 -2.40 -9.32 -27.39
N ASN A 140 -2.05 -9.38 -26.11
CA ASN A 140 -0.68 -9.33 -25.60
C ASN A 140 -0.21 -10.75 -25.29
N ILE A 141 1.09 -11.01 -25.34
CA ILE A 141 1.65 -12.36 -25.15
C ILE A 141 2.61 -12.35 -23.96
N TYR A 142 2.29 -13.09 -22.89
CA TYR A 142 3.24 -13.41 -21.82
C TYR A 142 4.15 -14.57 -22.24
N LEU A 143 5.46 -14.38 -22.10
CA LEU A 143 6.48 -15.43 -22.24
C LEU A 143 6.85 -15.94 -20.83
N GLU A 144 5.98 -16.72 -20.19
CA GLU A 144 6.24 -17.24 -18.83
C GLU A 144 7.60 -17.93 -18.76
N ASP A 145 8.37 -17.65 -17.70
CA ASP A 145 9.75 -18.10 -17.49
C ASP A 145 10.77 -17.56 -18.54
N TRP A 146 10.46 -16.38 -19.11
CA TRP A 146 11.34 -15.73 -20.10
C TRP A 146 12.78 -15.54 -19.59
N SER A 147 12.98 -15.17 -18.33
CA SER A 147 14.29 -14.96 -17.75
C SER A 147 15.18 -16.21 -17.81
N ASN A 148 14.66 -17.37 -17.43
CA ASN A 148 15.35 -18.65 -17.58
C ASN A 148 15.45 -19.08 -19.04
N GLY A 149 14.47 -18.73 -19.86
CA GLY A 149 14.50 -18.92 -21.30
C GLY A 149 15.72 -18.23 -21.94
N MET A 150 15.92 -16.94 -21.66
CA MET A 150 17.08 -16.19 -22.14
C MET A 150 18.41 -16.74 -21.61
N ARG A 151 18.43 -17.18 -20.34
CA ARG A 151 19.64 -17.71 -19.70
C ARG A 151 20.06 -19.08 -20.23
N ASN A 152 19.10 -19.97 -20.50
CA ASN A 152 19.37 -21.40 -20.76
C ASN A 152 18.95 -21.89 -22.17
N SER A 153 18.09 -21.14 -22.86
CA SER A 153 17.51 -21.53 -24.16
C SER A 153 17.18 -20.28 -25.02
N SER A 154 18.13 -19.36 -25.12
CA SER A 154 17.93 -18.09 -25.84
C SER A 154 17.51 -18.28 -27.29
N ASP A 155 18.04 -19.34 -27.99
CA ASP A 155 17.66 -19.66 -29.38
C ASP A 155 16.16 -19.95 -29.49
N TYR A 156 15.58 -20.67 -28.51
CA TYR A 156 14.14 -20.90 -28.48
C TYR A 156 13.37 -19.60 -28.31
N VAL A 157 13.79 -18.75 -27.37
CA VAL A 157 13.12 -17.45 -27.11
C VAL A 157 13.13 -16.59 -28.39
N ILE A 158 14.28 -16.49 -29.05
CA ILE A 158 14.42 -15.73 -30.28
C ILE A 158 13.55 -16.32 -31.41
N HIS A 159 13.57 -17.64 -31.59
CA HIS A 159 12.73 -18.30 -32.58
C HIS A 159 11.24 -18.10 -32.31
N TYR A 160 10.84 -18.12 -31.02
CA TYR A 160 9.47 -17.85 -30.65
C TYR A 160 9.06 -16.40 -30.92
N ILE A 161 9.93 -15.43 -30.61
CA ILE A 161 9.66 -14.00 -30.91
C ILE A 161 9.64 -13.79 -32.44
N ASP A 162 10.54 -14.42 -33.23
CA ASP A 162 10.51 -14.38 -34.71
C ASP A 162 9.13 -14.83 -35.23
N PHE A 163 8.54 -15.86 -34.63
CA PHE A 163 7.17 -16.28 -34.96
C PHE A 163 6.13 -15.23 -34.53
N LEU A 164 6.19 -14.75 -33.26
CA LEU A 164 5.21 -13.84 -32.69
C LEU A 164 5.10 -12.52 -33.44
N VAL A 165 6.21 -11.96 -33.92
CA VAL A 165 6.20 -10.68 -34.67
C VAL A 165 5.50 -10.79 -36.03
N THR A 166 5.26 -12.01 -36.54
CA THR A 166 4.43 -12.25 -37.74
C THR A 166 2.92 -12.30 -37.40
N GLN A 167 2.56 -12.37 -36.15
CA GLN A 167 1.17 -12.52 -35.70
C GLN A 167 0.53 -11.15 -35.42
N LYS A 168 -0.80 -11.13 -35.30
CA LYS A 168 -1.57 -9.93 -34.93
C LYS A 168 -1.60 -9.76 -33.42
N ILE A 169 -0.53 -9.22 -32.87
CA ILE A 169 -0.38 -8.94 -31.44
C ILE A 169 -0.08 -7.47 -31.16
N GLU A 170 -0.39 -6.98 -29.95
CA GLU A 170 -0.12 -5.60 -29.55
C GLU A 170 1.25 -5.45 -28.90
N ARG A 171 1.68 -6.42 -28.08
CA ARG A 171 2.94 -6.41 -27.34
C ARG A 171 3.37 -7.78 -26.85
N ILE A 172 4.65 -7.90 -26.49
CA ILE A 172 5.23 -9.08 -25.85
C ILE A 172 5.62 -8.71 -24.42
N LEU A 173 5.15 -9.50 -23.46
CA LEU A 173 5.34 -9.30 -22.02
C LEU A 173 6.44 -10.25 -21.54
N LEU A 174 7.51 -9.70 -20.95
CA LEU A 174 8.72 -10.36 -20.57
C LEU A 174 8.80 -10.55 -19.04
N PRO A 175 8.29 -11.66 -18.49
CA PRO A 175 8.28 -11.86 -17.05
C PRO A 175 9.59 -12.48 -16.56
N ASP A 176 10.19 -11.84 -15.57
CA ASP A 176 11.12 -12.49 -14.65
C ASP A 176 10.30 -13.23 -13.58
N THR A 177 9.74 -14.36 -14.00
CA THR A 177 8.72 -15.13 -13.25
C THR A 177 9.20 -15.56 -11.87
N LEU A 178 10.49 -15.84 -11.70
CA LEU A 178 11.08 -16.29 -10.44
C LEU A 178 11.95 -15.19 -9.78
N GLY A 179 11.95 -13.98 -10.32
CA GLY A 179 12.72 -12.86 -9.78
C GLY A 179 14.22 -13.12 -9.74
N VAL A 180 14.77 -13.82 -10.73
CA VAL A 180 16.15 -14.34 -10.71
C VAL A 180 17.16 -13.47 -11.46
N LEU A 181 16.71 -12.46 -12.20
CA LEU A 181 17.59 -11.60 -12.98
C LEU A 181 18.35 -10.61 -12.12
N THR A 182 19.60 -10.37 -12.50
CA THR A 182 20.38 -9.22 -12.08
C THR A 182 20.11 -8.03 -13.02
N PRO A 183 20.35 -6.78 -12.59
CA PRO A 183 20.22 -5.61 -13.47
C PRO A 183 21.06 -5.72 -14.75
N GLN A 184 22.25 -6.33 -14.69
CA GLN A 184 23.13 -6.53 -15.82
C GLN A 184 22.55 -7.53 -16.83
N GLU A 185 21.88 -8.60 -16.37
CA GLU A 185 21.19 -9.54 -17.25
C GLU A 185 19.98 -8.89 -17.91
N VAL A 186 19.20 -8.08 -17.18
CA VAL A 186 18.10 -7.30 -17.75
C VAL A 186 18.61 -6.39 -18.86
N GLU A 187 19.70 -5.64 -18.62
CA GLU A 187 20.34 -4.81 -19.61
C GLU A 187 20.72 -5.61 -20.86
N SER A 188 21.42 -6.73 -20.66
CA SER A 188 21.94 -7.55 -21.75
C SER A 188 20.84 -8.18 -22.60
N TYR A 189 19.84 -8.79 -21.93
CA TYR A 189 18.75 -9.50 -22.62
C TYR A 189 17.82 -8.54 -23.37
N LEU A 190 17.48 -7.41 -22.76
CA LEU A 190 16.65 -6.40 -23.42
C LEU A 190 17.38 -5.71 -24.57
N THR A 191 18.70 -5.50 -24.48
CA THR A 191 19.49 -4.98 -25.62
C THR A 191 19.38 -5.91 -26.83
N ILE A 192 19.56 -7.23 -26.64
CA ILE A 192 19.40 -8.21 -27.72
C ILE A 192 18.02 -8.13 -28.39
N LEU A 193 16.95 -8.04 -27.56
CA LEU A 193 15.58 -8.04 -28.09
C LEU A 193 15.21 -6.72 -28.77
N ILE A 194 15.54 -5.59 -28.18
CA ILE A 194 15.17 -4.28 -28.70
C ILE A 194 15.94 -3.97 -30.00
N ASP A 195 17.22 -4.33 -30.06
CA ASP A 195 18.03 -4.14 -31.26
C ASP A 195 17.55 -5.03 -32.43
N ARG A 196 17.12 -6.26 -32.11
CA ARG A 196 16.62 -7.20 -33.11
C ARG A 196 15.20 -6.90 -33.59
N TYR A 197 14.34 -6.41 -32.70
CA TYR A 197 12.91 -6.17 -32.94
C TYR A 197 12.47 -4.73 -32.63
N PRO A 198 13.03 -3.70 -33.29
CA PRO A 198 12.84 -2.30 -32.95
C PRO A 198 11.39 -1.79 -33.15
N ALA A 199 10.55 -2.52 -33.91
CA ALA A 199 9.15 -2.19 -34.13
C ALA A 199 8.20 -2.89 -33.11
N THR A 200 8.71 -3.82 -32.30
CA THR A 200 7.91 -4.59 -31.35
C THR A 200 7.83 -3.87 -30.00
N ARG A 201 6.64 -3.84 -29.44
CA ARG A 201 6.43 -3.30 -28.10
C ARG A 201 6.70 -4.40 -27.07
N PHE A 202 7.66 -4.13 -26.19
CA PHE A 202 8.01 -5.02 -25.08
C PHE A 202 7.63 -4.38 -23.77
N ASP A 203 7.03 -5.16 -22.86
CA ASP A 203 6.80 -4.80 -21.46
C ASP A 203 7.60 -5.73 -20.56
N PHE A 204 8.12 -5.19 -19.44
CA PHE A 204 8.84 -5.98 -18.45
C PHE A 204 7.99 -6.17 -17.19
N HIS A 205 8.00 -7.40 -16.66
CA HIS A 205 7.32 -7.78 -15.41
C HIS A 205 8.32 -8.48 -14.50
N GLY A 206 8.58 -7.94 -13.31
CA GLY A 206 9.64 -8.45 -12.44
C GLY A 206 9.13 -8.82 -11.04
N HIS A 207 9.30 -10.11 -10.66
CA HIS A 207 9.15 -10.55 -9.26
C HIS A 207 10.33 -10.11 -8.40
N ASN A 208 10.15 -10.15 -7.06
CA ASN A 208 11.05 -9.51 -6.09
C ASN A 208 11.80 -10.51 -5.19
N ASP A 209 12.00 -11.74 -5.63
CA ASP A 209 12.53 -12.83 -4.80
C ASP A 209 13.93 -12.55 -4.22
N TYR A 210 14.77 -11.81 -4.93
CA TYR A 210 16.09 -11.34 -4.47
C TYR A 210 16.12 -9.86 -4.07
N ASP A 211 14.95 -9.21 -3.91
CA ASP A 211 14.82 -7.77 -3.62
C ASP A 211 15.47 -6.85 -4.68
N LEU A 212 15.55 -7.32 -5.94
CA LEU A 212 16.12 -6.59 -7.06
C LEU A 212 15.09 -6.01 -8.02
N SER A 213 13.80 -6.21 -7.78
CA SER A 213 12.74 -5.86 -8.73
C SER A 213 12.72 -4.38 -9.12
N VAL A 214 12.99 -3.45 -8.19
CA VAL A 214 13.07 -2.01 -8.49
C VAL A 214 14.30 -1.69 -9.36
N ALA A 215 15.45 -2.30 -9.07
CA ALA A 215 16.66 -2.11 -9.86
C ALA A 215 16.51 -2.71 -11.26
N ASN A 216 15.88 -3.88 -11.38
CA ASN A 216 15.59 -4.52 -12.65
C ASN A 216 14.58 -3.70 -13.49
N ALA A 217 13.53 -3.17 -12.86
CA ALA A 217 12.59 -2.25 -13.52
C ALA A 217 13.29 -0.98 -14.03
N PHE A 218 14.19 -0.40 -13.22
CA PHE A 218 14.98 0.77 -13.61
C PHE A 218 15.86 0.49 -14.84
N GLU A 219 16.58 -0.64 -14.86
CA GLU A 219 17.40 -1.02 -16.02
C GLU A 219 16.55 -1.32 -17.26
N ALA A 220 15.41 -2.00 -17.10
CA ALA A 220 14.49 -2.23 -18.22
C ALA A 220 13.99 -0.91 -18.82
N ILE A 221 13.63 0.06 -17.97
CA ILE A 221 13.20 1.38 -18.42
C ILE A 221 14.33 2.11 -19.15
N LYS A 222 15.56 2.09 -18.67
CA LYS A 222 16.72 2.68 -19.36
C LYS A 222 16.97 2.07 -20.74
N LYS A 223 16.63 0.80 -20.92
CA LYS A 223 16.72 0.10 -22.23
C LYS A 223 15.54 0.35 -23.17
N ASN A 224 14.72 1.38 -22.87
CA ASN A 224 13.60 1.78 -23.71
C ASN A 224 12.48 0.74 -23.84
N ILE A 225 12.25 -0.07 -22.78
CA ILE A 225 11.02 -0.88 -22.69
C ILE A 225 9.78 0.01 -22.86
N ASN A 226 8.71 -0.50 -23.45
CA ASN A 226 7.51 0.29 -23.74
C ASN A 226 6.54 0.35 -22.55
N GLY A 227 6.51 -0.71 -21.73
CA GLY A 227 5.68 -0.80 -20.54
C GLY A 227 6.37 -1.51 -19.39
N ILE A 228 5.90 -1.22 -18.18
CA ILE A 228 6.36 -1.86 -16.94
C ILE A 228 5.17 -2.32 -16.11
N HIS A 229 5.23 -3.55 -15.60
CA HIS A 229 4.19 -4.12 -14.75
C HIS A 229 4.58 -3.99 -13.29
N LEU A 230 3.66 -3.43 -12.50
CA LEU A 230 3.89 -3.09 -11.11
C LEU A 230 2.69 -3.51 -10.25
N THR A 231 2.87 -3.59 -8.95
CA THR A 231 1.76 -3.80 -8.01
C THR A 231 1.79 -2.78 -6.88
N VAL A 232 0.61 -2.39 -6.41
CA VAL A 232 0.49 -1.58 -5.19
C VAL A 232 1.11 -2.36 -4.03
N ASN A 233 1.93 -1.68 -3.24
CA ASN A 233 2.68 -2.26 -2.12
C ASN A 233 3.65 -3.40 -2.49
N GLY A 234 3.88 -3.67 -3.76
CA GLY A 234 4.71 -4.79 -4.22
C GLY A 234 4.08 -6.14 -3.93
N MET A 235 2.76 -6.23 -3.90
CA MET A 235 2.03 -7.49 -3.69
C MET A 235 2.26 -8.48 -4.83
N GLY A 236 2.08 -9.75 -4.56
CA GLY A 236 2.22 -10.85 -5.52
C GLY A 236 2.66 -12.13 -4.86
N GLU A 237 2.80 -13.17 -5.66
CA GLU A 237 3.23 -14.47 -5.18
C GLU A 237 4.64 -14.40 -4.53
N ARG A 238 4.92 -15.24 -3.53
CA ARG A 238 6.20 -15.35 -2.81
C ARG A 238 6.65 -14.03 -2.18
N ALA A 239 7.69 -13.35 -2.74
CA ALA A 239 8.20 -12.05 -2.29
C ALA A 239 7.53 -10.85 -2.99
N GLY A 240 6.55 -11.11 -3.87
CA GLY A 240 5.78 -10.11 -4.58
C GLY A 240 6.47 -9.59 -5.85
N ASN A 241 6.02 -8.44 -6.29
CA ASN A 241 6.41 -7.78 -7.54
C ASN A 241 7.15 -6.45 -7.29
N ALA A 242 7.60 -5.83 -8.36
CA ALA A 242 8.13 -4.47 -8.30
C ALA A 242 7.07 -3.49 -7.76
N PRO A 243 7.36 -2.79 -6.63
CA PRO A 243 6.38 -1.93 -5.97
C PRO A 243 6.16 -0.63 -6.73
N LEU A 244 4.91 -0.34 -7.06
CA LEU A 244 4.49 0.81 -7.86
C LEU A 244 5.08 2.14 -7.35
N ALA A 245 4.92 2.45 -6.07
CA ALA A 245 5.36 3.74 -5.52
C ALA A 245 6.89 3.94 -5.65
N SER A 246 7.68 2.88 -5.45
CA SER A 246 9.13 2.95 -5.55
C SER A 246 9.59 3.17 -6.99
N VAL A 247 9.01 2.44 -7.95
CA VAL A 247 9.38 2.57 -9.37
C VAL A 247 8.97 3.94 -9.91
N VAL A 248 7.77 4.41 -9.58
CA VAL A 248 7.29 5.77 -9.98
C VAL A 248 8.25 6.85 -9.48
N ALA A 249 8.65 6.81 -8.21
CA ALA A 249 9.59 7.79 -7.66
C ALA A 249 10.97 7.72 -8.34
N VAL A 250 11.48 6.51 -8.60
CA VAL A 250 12.76 6.30 -9.29
C VAL A 250 12.72 6.85 -10.72
N VAL A 251 11.63 6.62 -11.46
CA VAL A 251 11.47 7.17 -12.83
C VAL A 251 11.48 8.69 -12.80
N ASN A 252 10.66 9.30 -11.96
CA ASN A 252 10.54 10.76 -11.91
C ASN A 252 11.81 11.47 -11.43
N ASP A 253 12.59 10.82 -10.54
CA ASP A 253 13.79 11.43 -9.97
C ASP A 253 15.06 11.21 -10.82
N PHE A 254 15.15 10.09 -11.53
CA PHE A 254 16.41 9.67 -12.18
C PHE A 254 16.33 9.52 -13.70
N LEU A 255 15.13 9.56 -14.31
CA LEU A 255 14.94 9.38 -15.75
C LEU A 255 14.14 10.56 -16.36
N PRO A 256 14.69 11.79 -16.39
CA PRO A 256 13.96 12.97 -16.85
C PRO A 256 13.53 12.91 -18.32
N GLU A 257 14.14 12.01 -19.11
CA GLU A 257 13.75 11.72 -20.49
C GLU A 257 12.52 10.82 -20.60
N VAL A 258 12.08 10.20 -19.50
CA VAL A 258 10.92 9.30 -19.46
C VAL A 258 9.73 10.03 -18.82
N LYS A 259 8.61 10.01 -19.51
CA LYS A 259 7.34 10.56 -18.99
C LYS A 259 6.40 9.43 -18.61
N ILE A 260 5.82 9.52 -17.42
CA ILE A 260 4.73 8.69 -16.92
C ILE A 260 3.56 9.59 -16.51
N ASN A 261 2.35 9.03 -16.47
CA ASN A 261 1.12 9.80 -16.16
C ASN A 261 0.66 9.67 -14.70
N ILE A 262 1.46 9.06 -13.83
CA ILE A 262 1.03 8.72 -12.48
C ILE A 262 0.86 9.96 -11.61
N ASN A 263 -0.27 10.04 -10.90
CA ASN A 263 -0.51 11.03 -9.86
C ASN A 263 0.15 10.56 -8.55
N GLU A 264 1.33 11.10 -8.22
CA GLU A 264 2.09 10.72 -7.02
C GLU A 264 1.34 11.00 -5.71
N ASP A 265 0.51 12.05 -5.67
CA ASP A 265 -0.27 12.43 -4.48
C ASP A 265 -1.27 11.34 -4.06
N ALA A 266 -1.80 10.56 -5.02
CA ALA A 266 -2.72 9.47 -4.76
C ALA A 266 -2.05 8.16 -4.28
N LEU A 267 -0.72 8.01 -4.42
CA LEU A 267 0.00 6.76 -4.13
C LEU A 267 -0.22 6.26 -2.70
N PHE A 268 -0.13 7.16 -1.72
CA PHE A 268 -0.28 6.79 -0.32
C PHE A 268 -1.72 6.38 0.01
N LYS A 269 -2.71 7.11 -0.51
CA LYS A 269 -4.14 6.80 -0.34
C LYS A 269 -4.47 5.41 -0.88
N VAL A 270 -4.05 5.11 -2.10
CA VAL A 270 -4.28 3.81 -2.74
C VAL A 270 -3.56 2.69 -1.99
N SER A 271 -2.30 2.91 -1.59
CA SER A 271 -1.53 1.96 -0.78
C SER A 271 -2.22 1.61 0.55
N LYS A 272 -2.73 2.61 1.26
CA LYS A 272 -3.49 2.39 2.51
C LYS A 272 -4.77 1.59 2.27
N LEU A 273 -5.53 1.93 1.23
CA LEU A 273 -6.77 1.22 0.93
C LEU A 273 -6.50 -0.26 0.60
N VAL A 274 -5.51 -0.54 -0.25
CA VAL A 274 -5.13 -1.93 -0.57
C VAL A 274 -4.71 -2.68 0.70
N ALA A 275 -3.89 -2.06 1.57
CA ALA A 275 -3.52 -2.69 2.84
C ALA A 275 -4.72 -2.97 3.76
N THR A 276 -5.71 -2.08 3.77
CA THR A 276 -6.96 -2.26 4.54
C THR A 276 -7.80 -3.41 4.00
N LEU A 277 -8.02 -3.45 2.68
CA LEU A 277 -8.86 -4.47 2.03
C LEU A 277 -8.21 -5.86 2.10
N THR A 278 -6.90 -5.94 2.00
CA THR A 278 -6.18 -7.23 2.02
C THR A 278 -5.84 -7.72 3.44
N GLY A 279 -5.93 -6.85 4.45
CA GLY A 279 -5.43 -7.14 5.80
C GLY A 279 -3.89 -7.22 5.87
N PHE A 280 -3.17 -6.88 4.79
CA PHE A 280 -1.70 -6.91 4.71
C PHE A 280 -1.13 -5.54 5.08
N PRO A 281 -0.57 -5.35 6.28
CA PRO A 281 -0.11 -4.04 6.73
C PRO A 281 1.12 -3.59 5.94
N ILE A 282 1.19 -2.31 5.62
CA ILE A 282 2.37 -1.71 5.01
C ILE A 282 3.51 -1.67 6.04
N PRO A 283 4.68 -2.29 5.81
CA PRO A 283 5.83 -2.15 6.68
C PRO A 283 6.17 -0.68 6.92
N ALA A 284 6.43 -0.29 8.16
CA ALA A 284 6.64 1.10 8.53
C ALA A 284 7.82 1.77 7.77
N ASN A 285 8.81 0.99 7.35
CA ASN A 285 9.97 1.41 6.57
C ASN A 285 9.83 1.15 5.05
N LYS A 286 8.66 0.73 4.56
CA LYS A 286 8.45 0.54 3.10
C LYS A 286 8.69 1.88 2.39
N PRO A 287 9.56 1.95 1.37
CA PRO A 287 9.82 3.19 0.65
C PRO A 287 8.53 3.89 0.20
N ILE A 288 8.51 5.21 0.26
CA ILE A 288 7.43 6.12 -0.13
C ILE A 288 6.16 5.99 0.74
N VAL A 289 5.61 4.79 0.93
CA VAL A 289 4.28 4.55 1.54
C VAL A 289 4.33 4.14 3.00
N GLY A 290 5.47 3.72 3.52
CA GLY A 290 5.63 3.30 4.93
C GLY A 290 5.41 4.44 5.92
N GLY A 291 4.93 4.13 7.11
CA GLY A 291 4.58 5.12 8.14
C GLY A 291 5.76 6.00 8.59
N ASN A 292 6.99 5.46 8.56
CA ASN A 292 8.18 6.13 9.09
C ASN A 292 9.08 6.79 8.03
N VAL A 293 8.80 6.63 6.74
CA VAL A 293 9.75 7.04 5.67
C VAL A 293 9.97 8.54 5.60
N PHE A 294 9.02 9.35 6.09
CA PHE A 294 9.13 10.80 6.20
C PHE A 294 9.23 11.26 7.67
N THR A 295 9.71 10.38 8.55
CA THR A 295 9.86 10.67 9.97
C THR A 295 11.34 10.81 10.31
N GLN A 296 11.74 11.98 10.80
CA GLN A 296 13.08 12.21 11.31
C GLN A 296 13.13 11.93 12.81
N THR A 297 14.08 11.12 13.22
CA THR A 297 14.23 10.70 14.63
C THR A 297 15.42 11.39 15.29
N ALA A 298 16.55 11.55 14.59
CA ALA A 298 17.74 12.18 15.13
C ALA A 298 17.61 13.71 15.19
N GLY A 299 17.91 14.29 16.35
CA GLY A 299 17.83 15.74 16.55
C GLY A 299 18.71 16.56 15.59
N ILE A 300 19.85 16.02 15.16
CA ILE A 300 20.74 16.66 14.18
C ILE A 300 20.09 16.78 12.80
N HIS A 301 19.25 15.81 12.40
CA HIS A 301 18.53 15.87 11.14
C HIS A 301 17.42 16.93 11.18
N ALA A 302 16.66 16.99 12.29
CA ALA A 302 15.65 18.02 12.49
C ALA A 302 16.25 19.45 12.54
N ASP A 303 17.41 19.61 13.14
CA ASP A 303 18.15 20.87 13.13
C ASP A 303 18.67 21.23 11.73
N GLY A 304 19.09 20.25 10.95
CA GLY A 304 19.54 20.42 9.57
C GLY A 304 18.46 20.91 8.61
N ASP A 305 17.18 20.61 8.88
CA ASP A 305 16.05 21.11 8.09
C ASP A 305 15.96 22.65 8.13
N HIS A 306 16.41 23.30 9.23
CA HIS A 306 16.51 24.75 9.32
C HIS A 306 17.78 25.32 8.68
N LYS A 307 18.75 24.46 8.35
CA LYS A 307 20.07 24.84 7.80
C LYS A 307 20.16 24.50 6.31
N LYS A 308 19.28 25.09 5.47
CA LYS A 308 19.20 24.85 4.03
C LYS A 308 18.93 23.39 3.64
N ASN A 309 18.07 22.71 4.40
CA ASN A 309 17.61 21.34 4.10
C ASN A 309 18.77 20.31 3.93
N LEU A 310 19.78 20.37 4.82
CA LEU A 310 20.99 19.54 4.72
C LEU A 310 20.71 18.03 4.61
N TYR A 311 19.55 17.55 5.09
CA TYR A 311 19.17 16.15 5.09
C TYR A 311 17.96 15.86 4.19
N PHE A 312 17.69 16.73 3.21
CA PHE A 312 16.65 16.51 2.23
C PHE A 312 17.20 15.76 1.01
N ASN A 313 16.34 14.98 0.42
CA ASN A 313 16.50 14.39 -0.92
C ASN A 313 15.28 14.76 -1.76
N ASN A 314 15.20 14.27 -3.00
CA ASN A 314 14.10 14.58 -3.92
C ASN A 314 12.76 13.98 -3.46
N LEU A 315 12.77 13.00 -2.53
CA LEU A 315 11.56 12.41 -1.97
C LEU A 315 10.93 13.34 -0.93
N LEU A 316 10.31 14.40 -1.40
CA LEU A 316 9.58 15.33 -0.54
C LEU A 316 8.22 14.73 -0.16
N PRO A 317 7.82 14.73 1.12
CA PRO A 317 6.57 14.12 1.55
C PRO A 317 5.34 14.70 0.84
N GLU A 318 5.35 15.99 0.54
CA GLU A 318 4.27 16.72 -0.13
C GLU A 318 3.94 16.16 -1.52
N ARG A 319 4.94 15.61 -2.24
CA ARG A 319 4.73 14.93 -3.54
C ARG A 319 3.77 13.75 -3.44
N PHE A 320 3.71 13.12 -2.27
CA PHE A 320 2.98 11.90 -2.00
C PHE A 320 1.77 12.10 -1.09
N GLY A 321 1.24 13.34 -1.00
CA GLY A 321 0.12 13.69 -0.13
C GLY A 321 0.42 13.53 1.36
N ARG A 322 1.70 13.64 1.77
CA ARG A 322 2.16 13.37 3.13
C ARG A 322 2.82 14.59 3.76
N LYS A 323 3.08 14.49 5.06
CA LYS A 323 3.80 15.52 5.83
C LYS A 323 5.03 14.92 6.50
N ARG A 324 6.08 15.74 6.67
CA ARG A 324 7.24 15.38 7.47
C ARG A 324 6.84 15.30 8.93
N LYS A 325 7.37 14.31 9.64
CA LYS A 325 7.15 14.11 11.07
C LYS A 325 8.48 14.09 11.82
N TYR A 326 8.44 14.45 13.09
CA TYR A 326 9.60 14.44 13.96
C TYR A 326 9.30 13.51 15.15
N ALA A 327 9.96 12.35 15.15
CA ALA A 327 9.74 11.36 16.20
C ALA A 327 10.30 11.83 17.54
N LEU A 328 9.62 11.43 18.62
CA LEU A 328 10.03 11.67 20.00
C LEU A 328 10.54 10.37 20.62
N GLY A 329 11.64 10.44 21.36
CA GLY A 329 12.24 9.28 22.02
C GLY A 329 13.71 9.47 22.38
N LYS A 330 14.42 8.38 22.58
CA LYS A 330 15.82 8.35 23.05
C LYS A 330 16.78 9.25 22.27
N THR A 331 16.64 9.33 20.96
CA THR A 331 17.52 10.11 20.06
C THR A 331 17.00 11.51 19.74
N SER A 332 15.92 11.94 20.39
CA SER A 332 15.34 13.26 20.16
C SER A 332 16.26 14.36 20.68
N GLY A 333 16.50 15.35 19.83
CA GLY A 333 17.13 16.61 20.22
C GLY A 333 16.09 17.70 20.47
N LYS A 334 16.53 18.88 20.94
CA LYS A 334 15.68 20.06 21.15
C LYS A 334 14.87 20.41 19.90
N ALA A 335 15.48 20.30 18.70
CA ALA A 335 14.83 20.64 17.43
C ALA A 335 13.60 19.77 17.14
N ASN A 336 13.65 18.45 17.41
CA ASN A 336 12.48 17.56 17.23
C ASN A 336 11.31 18.01 18.12
N ILE A 337 11.62 18.34 19.37
CA ILE A 337 10.60 18.72 20.35
C ILE A 337 10.01 20.10 19.99
N GLN A 338 10.86 21.06 19.61
CA GLN A 338 10.40 22.38 19.18
C GLN A 338 9.46 22.29 17.97
N LYS A 339 9.75 21.42 16.99
CA LYS A 339 8.88 21.20 15.84
C LYS A 339 7.50 20.68 16.25
N ASN A 340 7.47 19.65 17.08
CA ASN A 340 6.20 19.11 17.58
C ASN A 340 5.42 20.15 18.42
N LEU A 341 6.13 20.95 19.23
CA LEU A 341 5.51 22.02 20.00
C LEU A 341 4.91 23.12 19.12
N GLN A 342 5.62 23.51 18.05
CA GLN A 342 5.11 24.47 17.06
C GLN A 342 3.84 23.97 16.38
N GLU A 343 3.79 22.69 16.00
CA GLU A 343 2.60 22.07 15.42
C GLU A 343 1.41 22.05 16.39
N LEU A 344 1.68 21.92 17.70
CA LEU A 344 0.66 21.96 18.75
C LEU A 344 0.32 23.39 19.24
N GLY A 345 1.01 24.42 18.70
CA GLY A 345 0.82 25.81 19.16
C GLY A 345 1.32 26.09 20.58
N ILE A 346 2.21 25.23 21.12
CA ILE A 346 2.73 25.33 22.49
C ILE A 346 4.07 26.06 22.47
N SER A 347 4.22 27.08 23.33
CA SER A 347 5.47 27.80 23.55
C SER A 347 6.00 27.56 24.94
N ILE A 348 7.28 27.16 25.03
CA ILE A 348 8.02 26.99 26.30
C ILE A 348 9.38 27.65 26.16
N ASN A 349 9.98 28.07 27.27
CA ASN A 349 11.32 28.67 27.28
C ASN A 349 12.43 27.61 27.15
N ASP A 350 13.68 28.05 26.94
CA ASP A 350 14.84 27.16 26.72
C ASP A 350 15.15 26.22 27.90
N GLN A 351 14.92 26.65 29.12
CA GLN A 351 15.14 25.86 30.33
C GLN A 351 14.07 24.77 30.44
N GLU A 352 12.83 25.12 30.23
CA GLU A 352 11.68 24.19 30.16
C GLU A 352 11.87 23.17 29.04
N LEU A 353 12.25 23.62 27.86
CA LEU A 353 12.55 22.76 26.71
C LEU A 353 13.63 21.73 27.05
N LYS A 354 14.67 22.15 27.79
CA LYS A 354 15.73 21.23 28.23
C LYS A 354 15.21 20.15 29.18
N GLN A 355 14.35 20.51 30.15
CA GLN A 355 13.74 19.57 31.08
C GLN A 355 12.81 18.57 30.37
N VAL A 356 11.94 19.07 29.48
CA VAL A 356 11.05 18.22 28.65
C VAL A 356 11.86 17.28 27.78
N THR A 357 12.97 17.77 27.17
CA THR A 357 13.87 16.93 26.36
C THR A 357 14.44 15.78 27.18
N GLN A 358 14.92 16.07 28.39
CA GLN A 358 15.48 15.04 29.28
C GLN A 358 14.42 13.99 29.68
N ARG A 359 13.21 14.42 29.95
CA ARG A 359 12.11 13.50 30.28
C ARG A 359 11.75 12.59 29.12
N ILE A 360 11.66 13.12 27.89
CA ILE A 360 11.39 12.34 26.68
C ILE A 360 12.49 11.31 26.42
N ILE A 361 13.75 11.69 26.58
CA ILE A 361 14.89 10.76 26.46
C ILE A 361 14.79 9.63 27.50
N ALA A 362 14.48 9.98 28.76
CA ALA A 362 14.31 9.00 29.83
C ALA A 362 13.15 8.02 29.61
N LEU A 363 12.04 8.48 29.02
CA LEU A 363 10.94 7.61 28.58
C LEU A 363 11.39 6.69 27.43
N GLY A 364 12.10 7.24 26.44
CA GLY A 364 12.67 6.46 25.34
C GLY A 364 13.71 5.41 25.79
N ASP A 365 14.51 5.69 26.81
CA ASP A 365 15.44 4.72 27.41
C ASP A 365 14.71 3.53 28.07
N LYS A 366 13.50 3.77 28.58
CA LYS A 366 12.61 2.72 29.08
C LYS A 366 11.83 2.00 27.98
N LYS A 367 12.12 2.28 26.70
CA LYS A 367 11.40 1.78 25.52
C LYS A 367 9.95 2.21 25.43
N GLU A 368 9.57 3.25 26.15
CA GLU A 368 8.25 3.86 26.02
C GLU A 368 8.17 4.65 24.72
N LYS A 369 7.08 4.49 23.99
CA LYS A 369 6.83 5.25 22.77
C LYS A 369 6.19 6.58 23.16
N VAL A 370 6.83 7.68 22.77
CA VAL A 370 6.33 9.04 22.96
C VAL A 370 5.85 9.58 21.61
N THR A 371 4.68 10.22 21.61
CA THR A 371 4.10 10.89 20.42
C THR A 371 3.96 12.39 20.68
N ALA A 372 3.66 13.15 19.62
CA ALA A 372 3.40 14.59 19.75
C ALA A 372 2.24 14.87 20.73
N GLU A 373 1.23 14.02 20.68
CA GLU A 373 0.02 14.12 21.52
C GLU A 373 0.29 13.86 23.01
N ASP A 374 1.41 13.22 23.36
CA ASP A 374 1.84 13.04 24.75
C ASP A 374 2.55 14.29 25.32
N LEU A 375 3.02 15.20 24.45
CA LEU A 375 3.81 16.38 24.88
C LEU A 375 3.10 17.27 25.92
N PRO A 376 1.82 17.64 25.77
CA PRO A 376 1.13 18.46 26.78
C PRO A 376 1.17 17.84 28.17
N PHE A 377 0.99 16.53 28.27
CA PHE A 377 1.01 15.78 29.53
C PHE A 377 2.42 15.69 30.12
N ILE A 378 3.43 15.46 29.26
CA ILE A 378 4.84 15.44 29.68
C ILE A 378 5.27 16.82 30.18
N ILE A 379 4.87 17.89 29.50
CA ILE A 379 5.14 19.27 29.91
C ILE A 379 4.52 19.57 31.29
N SER A 380 3.26 19.19 31.47
CA SER A 380 2.57 19.35 32.73
C SER A 380 3.28 18.61 33.87
N ASP A 381 3.69 17.35 33.64
CA ASP A 381 4.40 16.53 34.64
C ASP A 381 5.77 17.14 35.00
N VAL A 382 6.51 17.62 34.00
CA VAL A 382 7.88 18.14 34.20
C VAL A 382 7.92 19.54 34.80
N LEU A 383 7.00 20.42 34.39
CA LEU A 383 7.02 21.82 34.79
C LEU A 383 6.16 22.11 36.05
N GLY A 384 5.45 21.08 36.56
CA GLY A 384 4.53 21.27 37.68
C GLY A 384 3.40 22.26 37.38
N SER A 385 3.26 22.67 36.10
CA SER A 385 2.14 23.42 35.62
C SER A 385 0.94 22.49 35.56
N VAL A 386 0.00 22.66 36.46
CA VAL A 386 -1.24 21.87 36.51
C VAL A 386 -2.04 22.22 35.24
N ILE A 387 -1.77 21.54 34.12
CA ILE A 387 -2.81 21.37 33.13
C ILE A 387 -3.83 20.46 33.80
N GLN A 388 -4.82 21.06 34.45
CA GLN A 388 -5.93 20.25 34.96
C GLN A 388 -6.59 19.64 33.71
N PRO A 389 -6.64 18.32 33.62
CA PRO A 389 -7.34 17.70 32.51
C PRO A 389 -8.79 18.22 32.53
N LYS A 390 -9.23 18.78 31.41
CA LYS A 390 -10.61 19.26 31.25
C LYS A 390 -11.60 18.10 31.32
N VAL A 391 -11.17 16.91 30.91
CA VAL A 391 -11.95 15.68 30.94
C VAL A 391 -11.23 14.61 31.76
N ILE A 392 -11.90 14.06 32.75
CA ILE A 392 -11.40 12.97 33.60
C ILE A 392 -12.44 11.86 33.66
N ILE A 393 -12.04 10.65 33.32
CA ILE A 393 -12.85 9.44 33.52
C ILE A 393 -12.73 9.05 34.98
N ARG A 394 -13.78 9.35 35.78
CA ARG A 394 -13.78 9.14 37.22
C ARG A 394 -13.90 7.67 37.61
N SER A 395 -14.81 6.98 36.98
CA SER A 395 -15.05 5.57 37.19
C SER A 395 -15.76 4.94 36.00
N TYR A 396 -15.62 3.65 35.87
CA TYR A 396 -16.39 2.84 34.92
C TYR A 396 -16.58 1.43 35.45
N VAL A 397 -17.65 0.80 35.00
CA VAL A 397 -17.92 -0.63 35.18
C VAL A 397 -18.09 -1.22 33.81
N LEU A 398 -17.33 -2.27 33.48
CA LEU A 398 -17.44 -3.03 32.25
C LEU A 398 -17.90 -4.43 32.59
N THR A 399 -18.99 -4.89 31.99
CA THR A 399 -19.47 -6.25 32.17
C THR A 399 -19.34 -7.04 30.88
N HIS A 400 -18.90 -8.27 31.00
CA HIS A 400 -18.87 -9.23 29.89
C HIS A 400 -19.29 -10.60 30.41
N SER A 401 -20.31 -11.18 29.78
CA SER A 401 -20.81 -12.50 30.14
C SER A 401 -21.14 -13.27 28.88
N LYS A 402 -20.88 -14.58 28.89
CA LYS A 402 -21.21 -15.46 27.76
C LYS A 402 -22.71 -15.41 27.45
N GLY A 403 -23.05 -15.06 26.21
CA GLY A 403 -24.44 -15.04 25.72
C GLY A 403 -25.22 -13.76 26.05
N LEU A 404 -24.60 -12.76 26.69
CA LEU A 404 -25.17 -11.44 26.91
C LEU A 404 -24.34 -10.36 26.22
N ARG A 405 -24.99 -9.28 25.79
CA ARG A 405 -24.27 -8.12 25.27
C ARG A 405 -23.47 -7.45 26.38
N PRO A 406 -22.21 -7.07 26.15
CA PRO A 406 -21.44 -6.26 27.09
C PRO A 406 -22.18 -4.98 27.44
N THR A 407 -22.09 -4.57 28.70
CA THR A 407 -22.64 -3.31 29.18
C THR A 407 -21.60 -2.52 29.94
N THR A 408 -21.73 -1.21 29.93
CA THR A 408 -20.93 -0.28 30.74
C THR A 408 -21.78 0.71 31.46
N ALA A 409 -21.28 1.18 32.62
CA ALA A 409 -21.68 2.42 33.26
C ALA A 409 -20.41 3.27 33.44
N ILE A 410 -20.45 4.54 33.05
CA ILE A 410 -19.30 5.45 33.12
C ILE A 410 -19.70 6.72 33.90
N ALA A 411 -18.72 7.24 34.64
CA ALA A 411 -18.81 8.57 35.27
C ALA A 411 -17.59 9.38 34.80
N ILE A 412 -17.85 10.53 34.17
CA ILE A 412 -16.80 11.43 33.68
C ILE A 412 -17.02 12.85 34.22
N SER A 413 -15.92 13.57 34.34
CA SER A 413 -15.93 14.99 34.66
C SER A 413 -15.48 15.77 33.42
N ILE A 414 -16.29 16.72 32.95
CA ILE A 414 -15.96 17.63 31.85
C ILE A 414 -15.98 19.06 32.40
N ASN A 415 -14.87 19.76 32.39
CA ASN A 415 -14.69 21.10 32.95
C ASN A 415 -15.21 21.19 34.42
N GLY A 416 -14.95 20.12 35.20
CA GLY A 416 -15.38 20.05 36.62
C GLY A 416 -16.83 19.63 36.86
N LYS A 417 -17.67 19.50 35.83
CA LYS A 417 -19.05 19.03 35.92
C LYS A 417 -19.13 17.54 35.68
N SER A 418 -19.81 16.79 36.54
CA SER A 418 -19.96 15.33 36.43
C SER A 418 -21.11 14.94 35.51
N TYR A 419 -20.88 13.87 34.73
CA TYR A 419 -21.85 13.23 33.86
C TYR A 419 -21.77 11.73 34.06
N GLU A 420 -22.92 11.07 34.07
CA GLU A 420 -23.01 9.61 34.19
C GLU A 420 -23.94 9.06 33.12
N GLU A 421 -23.52 7.98 32.48
CA GLU A 421 -24.30 7.28 31.47
C GLU A 421 -24.00 5.79 31.46
N ASN A 422 -24.93 5.02 30.88
CA ASN A 422 -24.77 3.63 30.65
C ASN A 422 -25.15 3.25 29.22
N ALA A 423 -24.53 2.19 28.69
CA ALA A 423 -24.85 1.66 27.38
C ALA A 423 -24.49 0.18 27.27
N SER A 424 -25.01 -0.45 26.21
CA SER A 424 -24.58 -1.78 25.75
C SER A 424 -23.89 -1.65 24.39
N GLY A 425 -23.07 -2.63 24.06
CA GLY A 425 -22.35 -2.70 22.78
C GLY A 425 -22.08 -4.12 22.36
N ASP A 426 -21.46 -4.30 21.19
CA ASP A 426 -21.07 -5.60 20.68
C ASP A 426 -19.75 -6.10 21.31
N GLY A 427 -18.98 -5.18 21.93
CA GLY A 427 -17.79 -5.43 22.72
C GLY A 427 -17.74 -4.50 23.94
N GLN A 428 -16.82 -4.76 24.89
CA GLN A 428 -16.67 -3.93 26.09
C GLN A 428 -16.30 -2.48 25.75
N TYR A 429 -15.37 -2.28 24.80
CA TYR A 429 -14.98 -0.95 24.35
C TYR A 429 -16.10 -0.26 23.55
N ASP A 430 -16.85 -1.00 22.76
CA ASP A 430 -18.02 -0.47 22.04
C ASP A 430 -19.11 -0.02 23.02
N ALA A 431 -19.39 -0.80 24.07
CA ALA A 431 -20.30 -0.38 25.12
C ALA A 431 -19.84 0.94 25.79
N PHE A 432 -18.53 1.04 26.11
CA PHE A 432 -17.94 2.27 26.67
C PHE A 432 -18.08 3.45 25.69
N TRP A 433 -17.77 3.26 24.41
CA TRP A 433 -17.89 4.27 23.37
C TRP A 433 -19.34 4.77 23.21
N ASN A 434 -20.29 3.85 23.21
CA ASN A 434 -21.71 4.19 23.12
C ASN A 434 -22.20 5.00 24.33
N ALA A 435 -21.73 4.72 25.54
CA ALA A 435 -22.03 5.53 26.71
C ALA A 435 -21.41 6.94 26.61
N LEU A 436 -20.18 7.02 26.11
CA LEU A 436 -19.49 8.27 25.87
C LEU A 436 -20.21 9.15 24.85
N GLN A 437 -20.66 8.55 23.72
CA GLN A 437 -21.45 9.23 22.69
C GLN A 437 -22.74 9.84 23.27
N LYS A 438 -23.42 9.14 24.15
CA LYS A 438 -24.62 9.70 24.84
C LYS A 438 -24.29 10.94 25.65
N ILE A 439 -23.19 10.96 26.41
CA ILE A 439 -22.74 12.13 27.12
C ILE A 439 -22.43 13.28 26.18
N TYR A 440 -21.66 12.99 25.11
CA TYR A 440 -21.23 14.02 24.18
C TYR A 440 -22.33 14.51 23.24
N SER A 441 -23.43 13.78 23.08
CA SER A 441 -24.62 14.28 22.37
C SER A 441 -25.22 15.55 23.00
N THR A 442 -24.91 15.80 24.28
CA THR A 442 -25.36 16.98 25.01
C THR A 442 -24.29 18.06 25.18
N GLN A 443 -23.09 17.83 24.63
CA GLN A 443 -21.96 18.75 24.72
C GLN A 443 -21.78 19.54 23.41
N PRO A 444 -21.13 20.72 23.47
CA PRO A 444 -20.86 21.51 22.25
C PRO A 444 -19.80 20.88 21.34
N ASN A 445 -18.87 20.09 21.90
CA ASN A 445 -17.84 19.42 21.16
C ASN A 445 -18.32 18.04 20.66
N THR A 446 -18.11 17.74 19.43
CA THR A 446 -18.38 16.41 18.84
C THR A 446 -17.22 15.47 19.07
N LEU A 447 -17.51 14.18 19.24
CA LEU A 447 -16.47 13.16 19.26
C LEU A 447 -15.91 12.95 17.83
N PRO A 448 -14.59 12.79 17.70
CA PRO A 448 -13.99 12.45 16.42
C PRO A 448 -14.36 11.03 15.96
N ASP A 449 -14.29 10.80 14.64
CA ASP A 449 -14.46 9.47 14.09
C ASP A 449 -13.28 8.58 14.46
N LEU A 450 -13.57 7.34 14.85
CA LEU A 450 -12.57 6.29 15.02
C LEU A 450 -12.24 5.72 13.64
N VAL A 451 -10.99 5.92 13.19
CA VAL A 451 -10.51 5.49 11.85
C VAL A 451 -9.81 4.14 11.92
N ASP A 452 -8.99 3.93 12.97
CA ASP A 452 -8.20 2.70 13.14
C ASP A 452 -8.05 2.38 14.63
N TYR A 453 -8.04 1.09 14.95
CA TYR A 453 -7.91 0.57 16.31
C TYR A 453 -6.95 -0.62 16.31
N ALA A 454 -5.74 -0.42 16.82
CA ALA A 454 -4.71 -1.43 16.85
C ALA A 454 -4.31 -1.77 18.29
N VAL A 455 -4.26 -3.07 18.59
CA VAL A 455 -3.79 -3.60 19.85
C VAL A 455 -2.50 -4.36 19.64
N ARG A 456 -1.50 -4.10 20.46
CA ARG A 456 -0.20 -4.75 20.41
C ARG A 456 0.23 -5.23 21.79
N ILE A 457 0.61 -6.51 21.87
CA ILE A 457 1.27 -7.07 23.03
C ILE A 457 2.76 -7.21 22.69
N PRO A 458 3.68 -6.56 23.44
CA PRO A 458 5.10 -6.69 23.17
C PRO A 458 5.58 -8.16 23.33
N PRO A 459 6.47 -8.64 22.44
CA PRO A 459 6.99 -10.02 22.52
C PRO A 459 7.77 -10.27 23.81
N GLY A 460 7.69 -11.49 24.34
CA GLY A 460 8.47 -11.94 25.48
C GLY A 460 7.85 -11.64 26.86
N SER A 461 6.56 -11.34 26.89
CA SER A 461 5.83 -11.03 28.11
C SER A 461 5.13 -12.27 28.67
N SER A 462 4.92 -12.30 29.99
CA SER A 462 4.11 -13.28 30.71
C SER A 462 2.61 -12.96 30.60
N SER A 463 1.74 -13.69 31.31
CA SER A 463 0.27 -13.48 31.30
C SER A 463 -0.19 -12.10 31.82
N ASP A 464 0.71 -11.36 32.49
CA ASP A 464 0.53 -9.98 32.97
C ASP A 464 1.14 -8.92 32.04
N ALA A 465 1.41 -9.29 30.78
CA ALA A 465 2.00 -8.42 29.78
C ALA A 465 1.19 -7.15 29.59
N LEU A 466 1.89 -6.03 29.51
CA LEU A 466 1.26 -4.76 29.14
C LEU A 466 0.79 -4.80 27.70
N CYS A 467 -0.45 -4.38 27.49
CA CYS A 467 -1.09 -4.21 26.20
C CYS A 467 -1.06 -2.73 25.80
N GLU A 468 -0.51 -2.43 24.62
CA GLU A 468 -0.55 -1.10 24.02
C GLU A 468 -1.74 -1.03 23.05
N THR A 469 -2.68 -0.14 23.29
CA THR A 469 -3.74 0.21 22.33
C THR A 469 -3.42 1.53 21.68
N SER A 470 -3.42 1.57 20.34
CA SER A 470 -3.30 2.78 19.53
C SER A 470 -4.60 3.01 18.80
N ILE A 471 -5.20 4.20 18.92
CA ILE A 471 -6.43 4.56 18.23
C ILE A 471 -6.15 5.78 17.36
N THR A 472 -6.49 5.66 16.07
CA THR A 472 -6.45 6.77 15.12
C THR A 472 -7.82 7.44 15.07
N TRP A 473 -7.84 8.70 15.30
CA TRP A 473 -9.02 9.56 15.31
C TRP A 473 -9.00 10.51 14.12
N LYS A 474 -10.19 10.88 13.63
CA LYS A 474 -10.35 11.91 12.61
C LYS A 474 -11.27 12.99 13.11
N ASN A 475 -10.77 14.22 13.22
CA ASN A 475 -11.51 15.39 13.63
C ASN A 475 -11.33 16.50 12.59
N GLU A 476 -12.45 17.02 12.04
CA GLU A 476 -12.45 18.12 11.05
C GLU A 476 -11.47 17.90 9.87
N GLY A 477 -11.33 16.65 9.44
CA GLY A 477 -10.46 16.28 8.32
C GLY A 477 -8.99 16.01 8.71
N ALA A 478 -8.56 16.28 9.94
CA ALA A 478 -7.23 15.95 10.44
C ALA A 478 -7.23 14.61 11.19
N GLU A 479 -6.22 13.78 10.94
CA GLU A 479 -6.01 12.52 11.67
C GLU A 479 -4.93 12.70 12.76
N PHE A 480 -5.19 12.16 13.96
CA PHE A 480 -4.21 12.09 15.05
C PHE A 480 -4.34 10.76 15.79
N ILE A 481 -3.30 10.36 16.54
CA ILE A 481 -3.23 9.06 17.20
C ILE A 481 -3.04 9.25 18.70
N THR A 482 -3.85 8.56 19.49
CA THR A 482 -3.63 8.45 20.94
C THR A 482 -3.30 7.02 21.32
N ARG A 483 -2.54 6.87 22.43
CA ARG A 483 -2.11 5.56 22.92
C ARG A 483 -2.37 5.41 24.40
N GLY A 484 -2.81 4.21 24.78
CA GLY A 484 -2.92 3.79 26.17
C GLY A 484 -2.09 2.53 26.40
N LEU A 485 -1.67 2.32 27.64
CA LEU A 485 -0.90 1.17 28.07
C LEU A 485 -1.51 0.63 29.37
N ASP A 486 -1.89 -0.63 29.39
CA ASP A 486 -2.40 -1.34 30.56
C ASP A 486 -2.24 -2.84 30.38
N SER A 487 -2.38 -3.62 31.46
CA SER A 487 -2.46 -5.08 31.39
C SER A 487 -3.79 -5.57 30.80
N ASP A 488 -4.84 -4.74 30.88
CA ASP A 488 -6.14 -4.99 30.26
C ASP A 488 -6.28 -4.19 28.96
N GLN A 489 -6.64 -4.88 27.89
CA GLN A 489 -6.80 -4.31 26.55
C GLN A 489 -7.88 -3.21 26.51
N THR A 490 -9.01 -3.37 27.23
CA THR A 490 -10.08 -2.39 27.21
C THR A 490 -9.70 -1.18 28.04
N VAL A 491 -9.03 -1.38 29.17
CA VAL A 491 -8.49 -0.27 30.01
C VAL A 491 -7.45 0.53 29.24
N SER A 492 -6.57 -0.16 28.49
CA SER A 492 -5.61 0.49 27.61
C SER A 492 -6.30 1.39 26.57
N ALA A 493 -7.39 0.91 25.94
CA ALA A 493 -8.18 1.70 24.99
C ALA A 493 -8.89 2.89 25.65
N ILE A 494 -9.42 2.72 26.87
CA ILE A 494 -10.05 3.80 27.65
C ILE A 494 -9.02 4.91 27.96
N LYS A 495 -7.78 4.54 28.34
CA LYS A 495 -6.70 5.51 28.55
C LYS A 495 -6.34 6.28 27.27
N ALA A 496 -6.32 5.60 26.11
CA ALA A 496 -6.13 6.26 24.83
C ALA A 496 -7.26 7.25 24.52
N THR A 497 -8.51 6.85 24.82
CA THR A 497 -9.70 7.70 24.63
C THR A 497 -9.68 8.91 25.55
N GLU A 498 -9.31 8.78 26.84
CA GLU A 498 -9.20 9.90 27.75
C GLU A 498 -8.21 10.97 27.28
N LYS A 499 -7.08 10.55 26.70
CA LYS A 499 -6.15 11.48 26.05
C LYS A 499 -6.81 12.22 24.87
N MET A 500 -7.53 11.50 24.01
CA MET A 500 -8.26 12.09 22.89
C MET A 500 -9.27 13.13 23.38
N LEU A 501 -10.06 12.82 24.42
CA LEU A 501 -11.05 13.73 24.97
C LEU A 501 -10.42 15.05 25.48
N ASN A 502 -9.23 14.99 26.05
CA ASN A 502 -8.49 16.17 26.50
C ASN A 502 -7.88 16.96 25.33
N ILE A 503 -7.53 16.31 24.22
CA ILE A 503 -7.06 16.99 23.00
C ILE A 503 -8.19 17.81 22.38
N ILE A 504 -9.38 17.22 22.21
CA ILE A 504 -10.53 17.94 21.60
C ILE A 504 -11.17 18.98 22.53
N ALA A 505 -10.91 18.91 23.83
CA ALA A 505 -11.41 19.89 24.82
C ALA A 505 -10.54 21.14 24.90
N ASN A 506 -9.34 21.14 24.36
CA ASN A 506 -8.41 22.28 24.38
C ASN A 506 -8.54 23.13 23.12
#